data_cf7a4e050d0e9bdc0b90aa58eadb0cc2
#
_entry.id   cf7a4e050d0e9bdc0b90aa58eadb0cc2
#
_cell.length_a   1.000
_cell.length_b   1.000
_cell.length_c   1.000
_cell.angle_alpha   90.00
_cell.angle_beta   90.00
_cell.angle_gamma   90.00
#
_symmetry.space_group_name_H-M   'P 1'
#
loop_
_entity.id
_entity.type
_entity.pdbx_description
1 polymer ?
#
loop_
_entity_poly.entity_id
_entity_poly.type
_entity_poly.pdbx_seq_one_letter_code
_entity_poly.pdbx_strand_id
1 'polypeptide(L)'
;MNLLGSDEKYNSFCAQFTREEDCFGILFNLKWPEGFRCPHCRHTHFYLISTRRLPLYECRSCRSQTSLIVGTIMEGSRTPLHLWFQAIYLHTQPFGVNAVQLAEAIGVTYKTAWLIGHKIRHAMVQAESKRLLTGIVRISDTVYSRRYTGSFEWHRQEQPLLIGASGNENEQLKPIIVKLQSKTPLKNNYDFPDPFPFIRDHVDPQSAPQTIITRRYGKNRNNALASMGHKVTWWIARVYRGIGPKHLQRYLDQFCYVYNRISSTLFEQLISDCTISKRITYSALTQSSARSIRPTRVARTAVPVVS
;
A
#
# COMPACT_ATOMS: atom_id res chain seq x y z
N MET A 1 -18.98 -6.27 18.84
CA MET A 1 -17.88 -6.06 19.77
C MET A 1 -17.01 -4.96 19.19
N ASN A 2 -17.18 -3.74 19.69
CA ASN A 2 -16.51 -2.52 19.18
C ASN A 2 -15.03 -2.56 19.62
N LEU A 3 -14.15 -3.08 18.76
CA LEU A 3 -12.70 -3.19 19.04
C LEU A 3 -12.00 -1.83 19.06
N LEU A 4 -12.64 -0.77 18.58
CA LEU A 4 -12.08 0.57 18.47
C LEU A 4 -12.55 1.55 19.57
N GLY A 5 -13.64 1.26 20.26
CA GLY A 5 -14.25 2.20 21.23
C GLY A 5 -13.66 2.18 22.63
N SER A 6 -12.74 1.25 22.95
CA SER A 6 -12.12 1.10 24.27
C SER A 6 -10.59 1.17 24.26
N ASP A 7 -9.99 1.61 23.13
CA ASP A 7 -8.53 1.71 23.01
C ASP A 7 -8.09 3.08 23.57
N GLU A 8 -7.58 3.10 24.79
CA GLU A 8 -7.02 4.30 25.44
C GLU A 8 -5.97 4.99 24.56
N LYS A 9 -5.21 4.23 23.79
CA LYS A 9 -4.20 4.76 22.87
C LYS A 9 -4.82 5.54 21.72
N TYR A 10 -5.94 5.04 21.15
CA TYR A 10 -6.66 5.76 20.10
C TYR A 10 -7.29 7.04 20.65
N ASN A 11 -7.91 6.98 21.83
CA ASN A 11 -8.49 8.15 22.46
C ASN A 11 -7.43 9.20 22.82
N SER A 12 -6.28 8.77 23.35
CA SER A 12 -5.13 9.65 23.62
C SER A 12 -4.58 10.26 22.32
N PHE A 13 -4.53 9.50 21.23
CA PHE A 13 -4.17 10.03 19.92
C PHE A 13 -5.16 11.08 19.41
N CYS A 14 -6.47 10.81 19.51
CA CYS A 14 -7.52 11.76 19.12
C CYS A 14 -7.46 13.05 19.94
N ALA A 15 -7.11 12.98 21.23
CA ALA A 15 -6.96 14.15 22.10
C ALA A 15 -5.82 15.08 21.68
N GLN A 16 -4.79 14.58 20.96
CA GLN A 16 -3.70 15.40 20.41
C GLN A 16 -4.10 16.15 19.13
N PHE A 17 -5.11 15.66 18.42
CA PHE A 17 -5.56 16.19 17.11
C PHE A 17 -7.07 16.40 17.13
N THR A 18 -7.52 17.35 17.95
CA THR A 18 -8.95 17.65 18.10
C THR A 18 -9.46 18.57 17.00
N ARG A 19 -8.60 19.45 16.48
CA ARG A 19 -8.91 20.42 15.44
C ARG A 19 -8.00 20.26 14.26
N GLU A 20 -8.41 20.81 13.13
CA GLU A 20 -7.64 20.75 11.89
C GLU A 20 -6.31 21.49 11.98
N GLU A 21 -6.27 22.58 12.77
CA GLU A 21 -5.09 23.41 13.01
C GLU A 21 -3.96 22.62 13.69
N ASP A 22 -4.30 21.67 14.56
CA ASP A 22 -3.34 20.81 15.28
C ASP A 22 -2.45 19.99 14.31
N CYS A 23 -2.94 19.79 13.08
CA CYS A 23 -2.24 19.03 12.03
C CYS A 23 -1.31 19.89 11.15
N PHE A 24 -1.48 21.22 11.14
CA PHE A 24 -0.80 22.09 10.16
C PHE A 24 0.71 22.07 10.30
N GLY A 25 1.24 22.16 11.52
CA GLY A 25 2.67 22.17 11.78
C GLY A 25 3.36 20.88 11.33
N ILE A 26 2.71 19.72 11.61
CA ILE A 26 3.25 18.41 11.21
C ILE A 26 3.29 18.30 9.68
N LEU A 27 2.20 18.62 8.99
CA LEU A 27 2.15 18.55 7.53
C LEU A 27 3.09 19.55 6.87
N PHE A 28 3.26 20.75 7.44
CA PHE A 28 4.23 21.73 6.96
C PHE A 28 5.65 21.18 7.00
N ASN A 29 6.07 20.64 8.14
CA ASN A 29 7.41 20.10 8.34
C ASN A 29 7.67 18.86 7.45
N LEU A 30 6.68 17.99 7.27
CA LEU A 30 6.78 16.83 6.38
C LEU A 30 6.87 17.25 4.91
N LYS A 31 6.13 18.27 4.51
CA LYS A 31 6.13 18.77 3.13
C LYS A 31 7.38 19.59 2.80
N TRP A 32 7.87 20.33 3.75
CA TRP A 32 9.01 21.22 3.61
C TRP A 32 9.98 21.07 4.80
N PRO A 33 10.75 19.96 4.83
CA PRO A 33 11.66 19.66 5.96
C PRO A 33 12.72 20.77 6.19
N GLU A 34 13.14 21.43 5.11
CA GLU A 34 14.13 22.55 5.14
C GLU A 34 13.45 23.93 5.11
N GLY A 35 12.16 24.01 5.45
CA GLY A 35 11.35 25.20 5.30
C GLY A 35 10.69 25.32 3.92
N PHE A 36 9.78 26.30 3.79
CA PHE A 36 8.97 26.46 2.59
C PHE A 36 9.84 26.57 1.33
N ARG A 37 9.43 25.79 0.30
CA ARG A 37 9.95 25.86 -1.06
C ARG A 37 8.80 25.97 -2.04
N CYS A 38 8.75 27.08 -2.77
CA CYS A 38 7.71 27.28 -3.78
C CYS A 38 7.79 26.17 -4.84
N PRO A 39 6.72 25.41 -5.11
CA PRO A 39 6.76 24.34 -6.13
C PRO A 39 6.94 24.89 -7.55
N HIS A 40 6.66 26.18 -7.79
CA HIS A 40 6.77 26.82 -9.10
C HIS A 40 8.15 27.43 -9.37
N CYS A 41 8.69 28.25 -8.43
CA CYS A 41 9.95 28.96 -8.64
C CYS A 41 11.04 28.67 -7.61
N ARG A 42 10.79 27.75 -6.66
CA ARG A 42 11.70 27.32 -5.58
C ARG A 42 12.12 28.40 -4.57
N HIS A 43 11.52 29.60 -4.64
CA HIS A 43 11.76 30.66 -3.65
C HIS A 43 11.34 30.21 -2.24
N THR A 44 12.03 30.71 -1.22
CA THR A 44 11.91 30.22 0.17
C THR A 44 11.00 31.05 1.07
N HIS A 45 10.67 32.29 0.67
CA HIS A 45 9.84 33.18 1.48
C HIS A 45 8.39 33.18 0.99
N PHE A 46 7.44 33.27 1.94
CA PHE A 46 6.01 33.26 1.65
C PHE A 46 5.27 34.27 2.52
N TYR A 47 4.04 34.62 2.10
CA TYR A 47 3.01 35.21 2.93
C TYR A 47 2.02 34.11 3.33
N LEU A 48 1.63 34.06 4.61
CA LEU A 48 0.63 33.15 5.11
C LEU A 48 -0.77 33.77 4.97
N ILE A 49 -1.66 33.11 4.25
CA ILE A 49 -3.07 33.47 4.10
C ILE A 49 -3.87 32.49 4.93
N SER A 50 -4.42 32.93 6.06
CA SER A 50 -5.18 32.11 7.05
C SER A 50 -6.69 32.32 7.00
N THR A 51 -7.19 33.07 6.03
CA THR A 51 -8.66 33.36 5.89
C THR A 51 -9.47 32.17 5.39
N ARG A 52 -8.84 31.10 4.97
CA ARG A 52 -9.49 29.87 4.47
C ARG A 52 -9.34 28.74 5.46
N ARG A 53 -10.19 27.72 5.34
CA ARG A 53 -10.15 26.51 6.18
C ARG A 53 -8.74 25.91 6.28
N LEU A 54 -8.03 25.81 5.15
CA LEU A 54 -6.62 25.41 5.13
C LEU A 54 -5.76 26.63 4.76
N PRO A 55 -4.63 26.83 5.46
CA PRO A 55 -3.74 27.94 5.16
C PRO A 55 -3.16 27.81 3.74
N LEU A 56 -2.99 28.95 3.09
CA LEU A 56 -2.29 29.07 1.81
C LEU A 56 -0.97 29.77 2.03
N TYR A 57 0.06 29.24 1.39
CA TYR A 57 1.42 29.79 1.37
C TYR A 57 1.62 30.48 0.03
N GLU A 58 1.55 31.81 0.02
CA GLU A 58 1.77 32.62 -1.18
C GLU A 58 3.25 32.94 -1.34
N CYS A 59 3.87 32.49 -2.42
CA CYS A 59 5.27 32.78 -2.72
C CYS A 59 5.51 34.28 -2.88
N ARG A 60 6.49 34.85 -2.18
CA ARG A 60 6.83 36.28 -2.30
C ARG A 60 7.37 36.67 -3.68
N SER A 61 7.97 35.73 -4.42
CA SER A 61 8.56 36.00 -5.75
C SER A 61 7.51 35.88 -6.87
N CYS A 62 6.87 34.70 -7.04
CA CYS A 62 5.99 34.43 -8.18
C CYS A 62 4.49 34.50 -7.88
N ARG A 63 4.10 34.84 -6.64
CA ARG A 63 2.72 34.95 -6.18
C ARG A 63 1.90 33.66 -6.26
N SER A 64 2.53 32.54 -6.59
CA SER A 64 1.86 31.23 -6.60
C SER A 64 1.40 30.84 -5.20
N GLN A 65 0.15 30.43 -5.04
CA GLN A 65 -0.43 29.99 -3.77
C GLN A 65 -0.44 28.48 -3.69
N THR A 66 0.05 27.94 -2.58
CA THR A 66 0.15 26.51 -2.34
C THR A 66 -0.49 26.15 -1.01
N SER A 67 -1.39 25.15 -0.99
CA SER A 67 -1.96 24.59 0.24
C SER A 67 -1.10 23.42 0.76
N LEU A 68 -1.23 23.10 2.06
CA LEU A 68 -0.58 21.95 2.69
C LEU A 68 -0.89 20.62 1.98
N ILE A 69 -2.12 20.44 1.52
CA ILE A 69 -2.56 19.16 0.95
C ILE A 69 -2.26 18.99 -0.55
N VAL A 70 -1.86 20.05 -1.26
CA VAL A 70 -1.51 19.96 -2.69
C VAL A 70 -0.31 19.04 -2.88
N GLY A 71 -0.38 18.11 -3.83
CA GLY A 71 0.65 17.12 -4.10
C GLY A 71 0.68 15.93 -3.14
N THR A 72 -0.23 15.85 -2.17
CA THR A 72 -0.38 14.73 -1.22
C THR A 72 -1.56 13.83 -1.60
N ILE A 73 -1.71 12.68 -0.93
CA ILE A 73 -2.92 11.85 -1.12
C ILE A 73 -4.21 12.54 -0.64
N MET A 74 -4.09 13.55 0.22
CA MET A 74 -5.22 14.32 0.77
C MET A 74 -5.72 15.40 -0.20
N GLU A 75 -5.00 15.66 -1.28
CA GLU A 75 -5.36 16.70 -2.25
C GLU A 75 -6.79 16.52 -2.78
N GLY A 76 -7.53 17.65 -2.81
CA GLY A 76 -8.92 17.68 -3.24
C GLY A 76 -9.93 17.11 -2.24
N SER A 77 -9.50 16.74 -1.03
CA SER A 77 -10.39 16.27 0.03
C SER A 77 -11.08 17.44 0.76
N ARG A 78 -12.38 17.25 1.04
CA ARG A 78 -13.14 18.14 1.93
C ARG A 78 -13.13 17.64 3.38
N THR A 79 -12.64 16.42 3.62
CA THR A 79 -12.53 15.83 4.96
C THR A 79 -11.48 16.61 5.75
N PRO A 80 -11.78 17.04 6.99
CA PRO A 80 -10.83 17.72 7.87
C PRO A 80 -9.56 16.89 8.12
N LEU A 81 -8.41 17.57 8.33
CA LEU A 81 -7.12 16.91 8.46
C LEU A 81 -7.00 16.05 9.72
N HIS A 82 -7.61 16.43 10.83
CA HIS A 82 -7.61 15.60 12.05
C HIS A 82 -8.29 14.24 11.82
N LEU A 83 -9.34 14.18 10.99
CA LEU A 83 -9.96 12.90 10.60
C LEU A 83 -9.05 12.07 9.67
N TRP A 84 -8.25 12.72 8.83
CA TRP A 84 -7.21 12.04 8.06
C TRP A 84 -6.13 11.44 8.96
N PHE A 85 -5.69 12.18 9.99
CA PHE A 85 -4.70 11.70 10.95
C PHE A 85 -5.24 10.50 11.72
N GLN A 86 -6.49 10.56 12.20
CA GLN A 86 -7.16 9.43 12.84
C GLN A 86 -7.26 8.22 11.90
N ALA A 87 -7.63 8.44 10.62
CA ALA A 87 -7.69 7.37 9.63
C ALA A 87 -6.31 6.74 9.38
N ILE A 88 -5.26 7.56 9.27
CA ILE A 88 -3.88 7.07 9.08
C ILE A 88 -3.44 6.26 10.31
N TYR A 89 -3.70 6.76 11.53
CA TYR A 89 -3.39 6.05 12.77
C TYR A 89 -4.08 4.67 12.81
N LEU A 90 -5.37 4.58 12.49
CA LEU A 90 -6.11 3.33 12.47
C LEU A 90 -5.56 2.33 11.43
N HIS A 91 -4.98 2.82 10.34
CA HIS A 91 -4.33 1.95 9.33
C HIS A 91 -2.95 1.44 9.77
N THR A 92 -2.33 2.00 10.80
CA THR A 92 -1.08 1.48 11.39
C THR A 92 -1.30 0.38 12.40
N GLN A 93 -2.55 0.18 12.85
CA GLN A 93 -2.84 -0.83 13.85
C GLN A 93 -2.67 -2.25 13.30
N PRO A 94 -2.07 -3.18 14.07
CA PRO A 94 -1.81 -4.55 13.60
C PRO A 94 -3.07 -5.30 13.19
N PHE A 95 -4.20 -4.95 13.82
CA PHE A 95 -5.50 -5.59 13.52
C PHE A 95 -6.14 -5.07 12.24
N GLY A 96 -5.65 -3.95 11.69
CA GLY A 96 -6.23 -3.30 10.53
C GLY A 96 -7.61 -2.67 10.82
N VAL A 97 -8.14 -1.94 9.84
CA VAL A 97 -9.46 -1.32 9.89
C VAL A 97 -10.17 -1.45 8.55
N ASN A 98 -11.42 -1.89 8.53
CA ASN A 98 -12.24 -1.89 7.32
C ASN A 98 -13.01 -0.57 7.17
N ALA A 99 -13.64 -0.37 5.99
CA ALA A 99 -14.29 0.89 5.69
C ALA A 99 -15.54 1.18 6.55
N VAL A 100 -16.22 0.16 7.08
CA VAL A 100 -17.36 0.33 7.99
C VAL A 100 -16.86 0.82 9.34
N GLN A 101 -15.89 0.11 9.91
CA GLN A 101 -15.25 0.50 11.18
C GLN A 101 -14.61 1.89 11.10
N LEU A 102 -13.94 2.20 9.98
CA LEU A 102 -13.35 3.52 9.77
C LEU A 102 -14.41 4.60 9.71
N ALA A 103 -15.52 4.37 8.98
CA ALA A 103 -16.63 5.32 8.88
C ALA A 103 -17.23 5.66 10.24
N GLU A 104 -17.43 4.63 11.07
CA GLU A 104 -17.92 4.76 12.45
C GLU A 104 -16.91 5.49 13.33
N ALA A 105 -15.64 5.12 13.28
CA ALA A 105 -14.61 5.69 14.16
C ALA A 105 -14.35 7.19 13.94
N ILE A 106 -14.39 7.64 12.67
CA ILE A 106 -14.10 9.05 12.33
C ILE A 106 -15.34 9.86 11.92
N GLY A 107 -16.56 9.29 12.07
CA GLY A 107 -17.81 10.02 11.84
C GLY A 107 -18.05 10.45 10.38
N VAL A 108 -17.67 9.63 9.39
CA VAL A 108 -17.87 9.95 7.96
C VAL A 108 -18.73 8.90 7.28
N THR A 109 -19.21 9.19 6.04
CA THR A 109 -19.94 8.18 5.26
C THR A 109 -19.03 7.01 4.86
N TYR A 110 -19.61 5.82 4.65
CA TYR A 110 -18.91 4.65 4.14
C TYR A 110 -18.10 4.95 2.85
N LYS A 111 -18.70 5.71 1.91
CA LYS A 111 -18.02 6.08 0.65
C LYS A 111 -16.77 6.91 0.91
N THR A 112 -16.83 7.86 1.85
CA THR A 112 -15.70 8.69 2.25
C THR A 112 -14.62 7.85 2.93
N ALA A 113 -14.98 7.01 3.90
CA ALA A 113 -14.05 6.11 4.59
C ALA A 113 -13.38 5.13 3.61
N TRP A 114 -14.14 4.55 2.68
CA TRP A 114 -13.61 3.68 1.64
C TRP A 114 -12.56 4.41 0.78
N LEU A 115 -12.85 5.62 0.34
CA LEU A 115 -11.94 6.43 -0.47
C LEU A 115 -10.67 6.80 0.30
N ILE A 116 -10.80 7.24 1.57
CA ILE A 116 -9.68 7.55 2.46
C ILE A 116 -8.79 6.32 2.61
N GLY A 117 -9.35 5.16 2.97
CA GLY A 117 -8.61 3.92 3.14
C GLY A 117 -7.88 3.49 1.86
N HIS A 118 -8.50 3.67 0.67
CA HIS A 118 -7.83 3.37 -0.59
C HIS A 118 -6.71 4.35 -0.96
N LYS A 119 -6.84 5.62 -0.60
CA LYS A 119 -5.77 6.62 -0.78
C LYS A 119 -4.59 6.33 0.16
N ILE A 120 -4.84 5.95 1.42
CA ILE A 120 -3.79 5.54 2.38
C ILE A 120 -3.07 4.29 1.85
N ARG A 121 -3.81 3.26 1.39
CA ARG A 121 -3.20 2.08 0.76
C ARG A 121 -2.38 2.43 -0.47
N HIS A 122 -2.79 3.44 -1.24
CA HIS A 122 -1.99 3.91 -2.37
C HIS A 122 -0.62 4.45 -1.92
N ALA A 123 -0.55 5.21 -0.83
CA ALA A 123 0.73 5.65 -0.26
C ALA A 123 1.59 4.45 0.20
N MET A 124 0.99 3.48 0.89
CA MET A 124 1.68 2.25 1.29
C MET A 124 2.24 1.48 0.08
N VAL A 125 1.47 1.35 -1.01
CA VAL A 125 1.91 0.71 -2.27
C VAL A 125 3.11 1.46 -2.87
N GLN A 126 3.06 2.80 -2.91
CA GLN A 126 4.17 3.61 -3.42
C GLN A 126 5.46 3.44 -2.59
N ALA A 127 5.33 3.36 -1.27
CA ALA A 127 6.46 3.12 -0.37
C ALA A 127 7.03 1.69 -0.54
N GLU A 128 6.18 0.67 -0.64
CA GLU A 128 6.61 -0.72 -0.82
C GLU A 128 7.16 -1.01 -2.23
N SER A 129 6.75 -0.27 -3.26
CA SER A 129 7.22 -0.49 -4.63
C SER A 129 8.73 -0.31 -4.81
N LYS A 130 9.38 0.43 -3.91
CA LYS A 130 10.83 0.68 -3.91
C LYS A 130 11.61 -0.36 -3.09
N ARG A 131 10.92 -1.25 -2.38
CA ARG A 131 11.56 -2.24 -1.51
C ARG A 131 11.99 -3.45 -2.32
N LEU A 132 13.24 -3.83 -2.17
CA LEU A 132 13.79 -5.07 -2.70
C LEU A 132 14.15 -6.01 -1.55
N LEU A 133 14.04 -7.31 -1.80
CA LEU A 133 14.54 -8.36 -0.91
C LEU A 133 16.04 -8.50 -1.14
N THR A 134 16.82 -8.56 -0.05
CA THR A 134 18.28 -8.61 -0.09
C THR A 134 18.83 -9.79 0.72
N GLY A 135 20.08 -10.20 0.47
CA GLY A 135 20.71 -11.32 1.16
C GLY A 135 20.13 -12.67 0.75
N ILE A 136 19.98 -13.59 1.68
CA ILE A 136 19.37 -14.91 1.40
C ILE A 136 17.87 -14.72 1.26
N VAL A 137 17.40 -14.77 0.02
CA VAL A 137 15.97 -14.61 -0.31
C VAL A 137 15.32 -15.98 -0.44
N ARG A 138 14.17 -16.15 0.20
CA ARG A 138 13.33 -17.35 0.08
C ARG A 138 12.00 -17.00 -0.54
N ILE A 139 11.56 -17.79 -1.53
CA ILE A 139 10.29 -17.61 -2.21
C ILE A 139 9.49 -18.89 -2.07
N SER A 140 8.18 -18.75 -1.83
CA SER A 140 7.23 -19.86 -1.86
C SER A 140 5.89 -19.41 -2.42
N ASP A 141 5.11 -20.39 -2.90
CA ASP A 141 3.74 -20.13 -3.32
C ASP A 141 2.77 -20.26 -2.14
N THR A 142 1.65 -19.58 -2.27
CA THR A 142 0.45 -19.77 -1.42
C THR A 142 -0.80 -19.45 -2.22
N VAL A 143 -1.96 -19.80 -1.68
CA VAL A 143 -3.25 -19.47 -2.29
C VAL A 143 -4.06 -18.63 -1.32
N TYR A 144 -4.45 -17.46 -1.78
CA TYR A 144 -5.49 -16.70 -1.11
C TYR A 144 -6.85 -17.28 -1.49
N SER A 145 -7.66 -17.62 -0.49
CA SER A 145 -9.05 -18.02 -0.69
C SER A 145 -9.91 -17.48 0.44
N ARG A 146 -11.13 -17.08 0.09
CA ARG A 146 -12.15 -16.76 1.10
C ARG A 146 -12.73 -18.02 1.72
N ARG A 147 -12.80 -19.11 0.94
CA ARG A 147 -13.27 -20.43 1.35
C ARG A 147 -12.38 -21.49 0.73
N TYR A 148 -11.95 -22.44 1.52
CA TYR A 148 -11.24 -23.61 1.02
C TYR A 148 -12.25 -24.59 0.43
N THR A 149 -12.01 -25.03 -0.80
CA THR A 149 -12.97 -25.89 -1.53
C THR A 149 -12.53 -27.36 -1.60
N GLY A 150 -11.27 -27.67 -1.26
CA GLY A 150 -10.74 -29.04 -1.35
C GLY A 150 -10.59 -29.59 -2.77
N SER A 151 -10.89 -28.79 -3.80
CA SER A 151 -10.78 -29.17 -5.20
C SER A 151 -9.38 -28.90 -5.75
N PHE A 152 -8.95 -29.68 -6.75
CA PHE A 152 -7.73 -29.41 -7.52
C PHE A 152 -7.94 -28.28 -8.53
N GLU A 153 -9.16 -28.06 -8.98
CA GLU A 153 -9.50 -27.00 -9.91
C GLU A 153 -9.54 -25.64 -9.22
N TRP A 154 -9.16 -24.60 -9.96
CA TRP A 154 -9.24 -23.24 -9.45
C TRP A 154 -10.66 -22.81 -9.17
N HIS A 155 -10.99 -22.60 -7.91
CA HIS A 155 -12.22 -21.91 -7.58
C HIS A 155 -12.12 -20.42 -7.96
N ARG A 156 -13.27 -19.80 -8.30
CA ARG A 156 -13.33 -18.38 -8.71
C ARG A 156 -12.71 -17.44 -7.68
N GLN A 157 -12.85 -17.73 -6.40
CA GLN A 157 -12.36 -16.90 -5.30
C GLN A 157 -10.89 -17.18 -4.92
N GLU A 158 -10.34 -18.28 -5.35
CA GLU A 158 -8.93 -18.60 -5.11
C GLU A 158 -8.03 -17.74 -5.99
N GLN A 159 -6.92 -17.28 -5.43
CA GLN A 159 -5.92 -16.47 -6.14
C GLN A 159 -4.52 -16.97 -5.81
N PRO A 160 -3.69 -17.28 -6.82
CA PRO A 160 -2.31 -17.68 -6.60
C PRO A 160 -1.49 -16.48 -6.15
N LEU A 161 -0.65 -16.70 -5.14
CA LEU A 161 0.27 -15.71 -4.60
C LEU A 161 1.68 -16.27 -4.58
N LEU A 162 2.66 -15.39 -4.76
CA LEU A 162 4.06 -15.65 -4.37
C LEU A 162 4.38 -14.79 -3.14
N ILE A 163 5.05 -15.42 -2.18
CA ILE A 163 5.61 -14.78 -1.00
C ILE A 163 7.12 -14.90 -1.09
N GLY A 164 7.80 -13.77 -1.00
CA GLY A 164 9.24 -13.71 -0.82
C GLY A 164 9.59 -13.06 0.52
N ALA A 165 10.67 -13.50 1.13
CA ALA A 165 11.23 -12.90 2.33
C ALA A 165 12.74 -12.98 2.35
N SER A 166 13.37 -11.98 2.99
CA SER A 166 14.78 -11.99 3.34
C SER A 166 14.98 -12.59 4.73
N GLY A 167 16.14 -13.20 4.97
CA GLY A 167 16.57 -13.68 6.29
C GLY A 167 16.85 -15.17 6.38
N ASN A 168 17.46 -15.58 7.50
CA ASN A 168 17.76 -16.97 7.80
C ASN A 168 16.56 -17.70 8.39
N GLU A 169 16.55 -19.05 8.33
CA GLU A 169 15.43 -19.88 8.81
C GLU A 169 15.13 -19.70 10.30
N ASN A 170 16.16 -19.38 11.09
CA ASN A 170 16.06 -19.20 12.54
C ASN A 170 15.72 -17.76 12.95
N GLU A 171 15.63 -16.82 11.99
CA GLU A 171 15.33 -15.43 12.25
C GLU A 171 13.92 -15.08 11.76
N GLN A 172 13.38 -14.01 12.32
CA GLN A 172 12.12 -13.46 11.82
C GLN A 172 12.29 -13.01 10.37
N LEU A 173 11.61 -13.70 9.43
CA LEU A 173 11.65 -13.36 8.01
C LEU A 173 11.15 -11.92 7.80
N LYS A 174 12.07 -10.99 7.54
CA LYS A 174 11.82 -9.58 7.23
C LYS A 174 12.93 -9.03 6.32
N PRO A 175 12.59 -8.18 5.37
CA PRO A 175 11.24 -7.84 4.93
C PRO A 175 10.55 -8.98 4.17
N ILE A 176 9.22 -8.88 4.07
CA ILE A 176 8.40 -9.76 3.23
C ILE A 176 7.77 -8.98 2.06
N ILE A 177 7.57 -9.66 0.95
CA ILE A 177 6.81 -9.16 -0.21
C ILE A 177 5.82 -10.25 -0.63
N VAL A 178 4.55 -9.87 -0.85
CA VAL A 178 3.50 -10.80 -1.28
C VAL A 178 2.87 -10.26 -2.56
N LYS A 179 2.87 -11.05 -3.64
CA LYS A 179 2.36 -10.63 -4.94
C LYS A 179 1.36 -11.61 -5.53
N LEU A 180 0.25 -11.03 -6.00
CA LEU A 180 -0.78 -11.73 -6.76
C LEU A 180 -0.19 -12.20 -8.10
N GLN A 181 -0.47 -13.46 -8.45
CA GLN A 181 -0.05 -14.07 -9.70
C GLN A 181 -1.23 -14.27 -10.65
N SER A 182 -0.94 -14.43 -11.95
CA SER A 182 -1.96 -14.78 -12.93
C SER A 182 -2.34 -16.25 -12.81
N LYS A 183 -3.63 -16.57 -12.94
CA LYS A 183 -4.11 -17.95 -13.05
C LYS A 183 -3.93 -18.52 -14.45
N THR A 184 -3.87 -17.67 -15.48
CA THR A 184 -3.92 -18.10 -16.88
C THR A 184 -2.91 -19.21 -17.23
N PRO A 185 -1.63 -19.17 -16.77
CA PRO A 185 -0.67 -20.23 -17.07
C PRO A 185 -0.83 -21.46 -16.16
N LEU A 186 -1.67 -21.44 -15.14
CA LEU A 186 -1.78 -22.49 -14.13
C LEU A 186 -2.97 -23.42 -14.44
N LYS A 187 -2.73 -24.72 -14.61
CA LYS A 187 -3.77 -25.71 -14.92
C LYS A 187 -4.66 -25.99 -13.72
N ASN A 188 -4.06 -26.03 -12.54
CA ASN A 188 -4.76 -26.30 -11.28
C ASN A 188 -4.14 -25.51 -10.12
N ASN A 189 -4.76 -25.58 -8.94
CA ASN A 189 -4.31 -24.82 -7.78
C ASN A 189 -3.07 -25.39 -7.09
N TYR A 190 -2.51 -26.51 -7.55
CA TYR A 190 -1.22 -27.08 -7.12
C TYR A 190 -0.06 -26.64 -8.00
N ASP A 191 -0.35 -26.07 -9.17
CA ASP A 191 0.71 -25.56 -10.04
C ASP A 191 1.44 -24.39 -9.38
N PHE A 192 2.75 -24.38 -9.56
CA PHE A 192 3.61 -23.33 -9.02
C PHE A 192 3.67 -22.17 -10.01
N PRO A 193 3.34 -20.93 -9.59
CA PRO A 193 3.49 -19.75 -10.44
C PRO A 193 4.95 -19.53 -10.84
N ASP A 194 5.19 -19.00 -12.04
CA ASP A 194 6.53 -18.64 -12.48
C ASP A 194 7.17 -17.62 -11.51
N PRO A 195 8.29 -17.95 -10.84
CA PRO A 195 8.94 -17.07 -9.89
C PRO A 195 9.83 -16.00 -10.54
N PHE A 196 10.21 -16.15 -11.82
CA PHE A 196 11.18 -15.25 -12.46
C PHE A 196 10.71 -13.79 -12.53
N PRO A 197 9.45 -13.46 -12.88
CA PRO A 197 8.98 -12.09 -12.82
C PRO A 197 9.03 -11.51 -11.40
N PHE A 198 8.72 -12.32 -10.38
CA PHE A 198 8.83 -11.89 -8.98
C PHE A 198 10.28 -11.60 -8.58
N ILE A 199 11.23 -12.47 -8.97
CA ILE A 199 12.66 -12.28 -8.68
C ILE A 199 13.17 -11.00 -9.35
N ARG A 200 12.89 -10.84 -10.66
CA ARG A 200 13.31 -9.66 -11.43
C ARG A 200 12.81 -8.34 -10.80
N ASP A 201 11.56 -8.31 -10.36
CA ASP A 201 10.90 -7.06 -9.95
C ASP A 201 11.05 -6.76 -8.44
N HIS A 202 11.39 -7.76 -7.60
CA HIS A 202 11.32 -7.65 -6.15
C HIS A 202 12.55 -8.17 -5.38
N VAL A 203 13.54 -8.73 -6.07
CA VAL A 203 14.79 -9.18 -5.45
C VAL A 203 15.93 -8.30 -5.95
N ASP A 204 16.82 -7.92 -5.05
CA ASP A 204 18.03 -7.20 -5.40
C ASP A 204 18.86 -8.02 -6.38
N PRO A 205 19.36 -7.45 -7.50
CA PRO A 205 20.12 -8.19 -8.50
C PRO A 205 21.33 -8.96 -7.96
N GLN A 206 21.99 -8.46 -6.92
CA GLN A 206 23.12 -9.14 -6.27
C GLN A 206 22.68 -10.35 -5.44
N SER A 207 21.45 -10.35 -4.96
CA SER A 207 20.85 -11.42 -4.16
C SER A 207 20.10 -12.46 -5.00
N ALA A 208 19.78 -12.14 -6.25
CA ALA A 208 18.99 -13.01 -7.13
C ALA A 208 19.61 -14.42 -7.34
N PRO A 209 20.96 -14.61 -7.50
CA PRO A 209 21.56 -15.92 -7.65
C PRO A 209 21.45 -16.81 -6.39
N GLN A 210 21.24 -16.21 -5.21
CA GLN A 210 21.13 -16.93 -3.93
C GLN A 210 19.67 -17.14 -3.51
N THR A 211 18.72 -16.96 -4.44
CA THR A 211 17.30 -17.14 -4.15
C THR A 211 16.92 -18.61 -4.04
N ILE A 212 16.35 -18.98 -2.91
CA ILE A 212 15.86 -20.33 -2.61
C ILE A 212 14.36 -20.38 -2.90
N ILE A 213 13.98 -21.19 -3.90
CA ILE A 213 12.59 -21.40 -4.28
C ILE A 213 12.07 -22.68 -3.64
N THR A 214 10.95 -22.59 -2.92
CA THR A 214 10.28 -23.71 -2.28
C THR A 214 8.82 -23.75 -2.70
N ARG A 215 8.19 -24.91 -2.59
CA ARG A 215 6.76 -25.07 -2.82
C ARG A 215 6.01 -25.20 -1.50
N ARG A 216 4.76 -24.74 -1.46
CA ARG A 216 3.88 -24.89 -0.28
C ARG A 216 3.63 -26.35 0.10
N TYR A 217 3.75 -27.28 -0.87
CA TYR A 217 3.71 -28.71 -0.69
C TYR A 217 5.03 -29.34 -1.12
N GLY A 218 5.48 -30.33 -0.38
CA GLY A 218 6.72 -31.08 -0.70
C GLY A 218 7.66 -31.24 0.50
N LYS A 219 8.71 -32.03 0.31
CA LYS A 219 9.70 -32.33 1.36
C LYS A 219 10.50 -31.10 1.80
N ASN A 220 10.75 -30.17 0.88
CA ASN A 220 11.55 -28.95 1.11
C ASN A 220 10.65 -27.71 1.37
N ARG A 221 9.48 -27.91 1.97
CA ARG A 221 8.57 -26.82 2.32
C ARG A 221 9.22 -25.90 3.35
N ASN A 222 9.16 -24.59 3.09
CA ASN A 222 9.53 -23.61 4.10
C ASN A 222 8.33 -23.30 5.01
N ASN A 223 8.39 -23.79 6.26
CA ASN A 223 7.29 -23.66 7.21
C ASN A 223 7.04 -22.20 7.64
N ALA A 224 8.09 -21.38 7.70
CA ALA A 224 7.96 -19.96 8.06
C ALA A 224 7.20 -19.17 6.98
N LEU A 225 7.53 -19.37 5.69
CA LEU A 225 6.79 -18.76 4.58
C LEU A 225 5.34 -19.28 4.47
N ALA A 226 5.14 -20.59 4.69
CA ALA A 226 3.81 -21.16 4.70
C ALA A 226 2.94 -20.55 5.82
N SER A 227 3.50 -20.43 7.05
CA SER A 227 2.85 -19.77 8.17
C SER A 227 2.52 -18.30 7.84
N MET A 228 3.44 -17.60 7.15
CA MET A 228 3.21 -16.23 6.72
C MET A 228 2.06 -16.14 5.71
N GLY A 229 1.98 -17.05 4.75
CA GLY A 229 0.84 -17.14 3.81
C GLY A 229 -0.50 -17.28 4.53
N HIS A 230 -0.56 -18.13 5.54
CA HIS A 230 -1.75 -18.26 6.39
C HIS A 230 -2.06 -16.98 7.16
N LYS A 231 -1.06 -16.32 7.74
CA LYS A 231 -1.25 -15.03 8.46
C LYS A 231 -1.85 -13.96 7.55
N VAL A 232 -1.33 -13.81 6.33
CA VAL A 232 -1.84 -12.84 5.33
C VAL A 232 -3.31 -13.13 4.99
N THR A 233 -3.60 -14.38 4.63
CA THR A 233 -4.96 -14.79 4.23
C THR A 233 -5.94 -14.61 5.39
N TRP A 234 -5.56 -15.04 6.58
CA TRP A 234 -6.38 -14.91 7.78
C TRP A 234 -6.64 -13.44 8.13
N TRP A 235 -5.61 -12.58 8.07
CA TRP A 235 -5.75 -11.15 8.33
C TRP A 235 -6.75 -10.49 7.37
N ILE A 236 -6.65 -10.76 6.06
CA ILE A 236 -7.59 -10.22 5.08
C ILE A 236 -9.02 -10.74 5.35
N ALA A 237 -9.17 -12.04 5.64
CA ALA A 237 -10.49 -12.62 5.91
C ALA A 237 -11.12 -12.04 7.18
N ARG A 238 -10.33 -11.85 8.24
CA ARG A 238 -10.81 -11.32 9.53
C ARG A 238 -11.21 -9.86 9.43
N VAL A 239 -10.34 -9.01 8.85
CA VAL A 239 -10.55 -7.54 8.82
C VAL A 239 -11.58 -7.16 7.78
N TYR A 240 -11.46 -7.72 6.57
CA TYR A 240 -12.22 -7.26 5.40
C TYR A 240 -13.30 -8.24 4.93
N ARG A 241 -13.48 -9.37 5.62
CA ARG A 241 -14.42 -10.43 5.24
C ARG A 241 -14.17 -11.03 3.85
N GLY A 242 -12.93 -10.84 3.36
CA GLY A 242 -12.48 -11.25 2.03
C GLY A 242 -12.52 -10.12 1.00
N ILE A 243 -11.54 -10.13 0.12
CA ILE A 243 -11.34 -9.13 -0.94
C ILE A 243 -11.33 -9.82 -2.30
N GLY A 244 -12.02 -9.25 -3.27
CA GLY A 244 -11.99 -9.74 -4.64
C GLY A 244 -10.66 -9.42 -5.35
N PRO A 245 -10.31 -10.15 -6.43
CA PRO A 245 -9.01 -10.08 -7.11
C PRO A 245 -8.66 -8.67 -7.59
N LYS A 246 -9.66 -7.88 -7.99
CA LYS A 246 -9.46 -6.50 -8.49
C LYS A 246 -8.68 -5.60 -7.53
N HIS A 247 -8.90 -5.75 -6.23
CA HIS A 247 -8.28 -4.88 -5.22
C HIS A 247 -7.29 -5.63 -4.33
N LEU A 248 -7.20 -6.95 -4.45
CA LEU A 248 -6.45 -7.82 -3.54
C LEU A 248 -5.01 -7.37 -3.35
N GLN A 249 -4.29 -7.03 -4.44
CA GLN A 249 -2.89 -6.63 -4.35
C GLN A 249 -2.66 -5.46 -3.39
N ARG A 250 -3.54 -4.45 -3.38
CA ARG A 250 -3.40 -3.29 -2.50
C ARG A 250 -3.52 -3.64 -1.01
N TYR A 251 -4.28 -4.69 -0.68
CA TYR A 251 -4.41 -5.19 0.70
C TYR A 251 -3.23 -6.08 1.09
N LEU A 252 -2.67 -6.83 0.13
CA LEU A 252 -1.42 -7.56 0.34
C LEU A 252 -0.27 -6.57 0.61
N ASP A 253 -0.17 -5.51 -0.18
CA ASP A 253 0.84 -4.46 0.02
C ASP A 253 0.66 -3.71 1.36
N GLN A 254 -0.60 -3.45 1.80
CA GLN A 254 -0.87 -2.91 3.14
C GLN A 254 -0.37 -3.85 4.23
N PHE A 255 -0.63 -5.15 4.12
CA PHE A 255 -0.14 -6.13 5.08
C PHE A 255 1.39 -6.10 5.14
N CYS A 256 2.07 -6.15 3.98
CA CYS A 256 3.52 -6.07 3.89
C CYS A 256 4.06 -4.77 4.48
N TYR A 257 3.43 -3.64 4.17
CA TYR A 257 3.83 -2.33 4.70
C TYR A 257 3.84 -2.31 6.22
N VAL A 258 2.74 -2.72 6.85
CA VAL A 258 2.61 -2.74 8.32
C VAL A 258 3.55 -3.78 8.91
N TYR A 259 3.59 -5.01 8.37
CA TYR A 259 4.44 -6.09 8.89
C TYR A 259 5.94 -5.75 8.86
N ASN A 260 6.39 -5.17 7.74
CA ASN A 260 7.80 -4.82 7.56
C ASN A 260 8.26 -3.67 8.46
N ARG A 261 7.33 -2.82 8.93
CA ARG A 261 7.59 -1.61 9.71
C ARG A 261 7.03 -1.62 11.13
N ILE A 262 6.73 -2.79 11.70
CA ILE A 262 6.23 -2.86 13.09
C ILE A 262 7.22 -2.14 14.02
N SER A 263 6.87 -0.92 14.42
CA SER A 263 7.64 -0.06 15.32
C SER A 263 6.71 0.98 15.97
N SER A 264 7.18 1.64 17.01
CA SER A 264 6.47 2.76 17.65
C SER A 264 6.30 3.98 16.74
N THR A 265 7.12 4.09 15.69
CA THR A 265 7.12 5.24 14.75
C THR A 265 6.34 4.96 13.45
N LEU A 266 5.49 3.94 13.43
CA LEU A 266 4.78 3.56 12.20
C LEU A 266 3.80 4.66 11.73
N PHE A 267 3.19 5.42 12.67
CA PHE A 267 2.33 6.54 12.31
C PHE A 267 3.11 7.65 11.60
N GLU A 268 4.25 8.06 12.16
CA GLU A 268 5.12 9.08 11.60
C GLU A 268 5.62 8.71 10.20
N GLN A 269 5.97 7.44 10.00
CA GLN A 269 6.36 6.93 8.69
C GLN A 269 5.20 6.98 7.70
N LEU A 270 4.01 6.51 8.10
CA LEU A 270 2.86 6.48 7.20
C LEU A 270 2.34 7.88 6.86
N ILE A 271 2.30 8.81 7.81
CA ILE A 271 1.89 10.20 7.52
C ILE A 271 2.89 10.88 6.58
N SER A 272 4.20 10.61 6.72
CA SER A 272 5.22 11.06 5.79
C SER A 272 4.97 10.49 4.39
N ASP A 273 4.78 9.16 4.26
CA ASP A 273 4.49 8.53 2.98
C ASP A 273 3.19 9.07 2.35
N CYS A 274 2.17 9.36 3.15
CA CYS A 274 0.92 9.99 2.71
C CYS A 274 1.14 11.43 2.18
N THR A 275 2.11 12.15 2.76
CA THR A 275 2.41 13.53 2.38
C THR A 275 3.25 13.62 1.10
N ILE A 276 4.18 12.68 0.88
CA ILE A 276 5.04 12.67 -0.32
C ILE A 276 4.43 11.90 -1.50
N SER A 277 3.45 11.03 -1.27
CA SER A 277 2.81 10.26 -2.31
C SER A 277 1.90 11.12 -3.17
N LYS A 278 2.02 10.96 -4.50
CA LYS A 278 1.19 11.70 -5.46
C LYS A 278 -0.29 11.39 -5.26
N ARG A 279 -1.10 12.42 -5.47
CA ARG A 279 -2.56 12.32 -5.49
C ARG A 279 -3.03 11.18 -6.42
N ILE A 280 -4.04 10.46 -5.98
CA ILE A 280 -4.77 9.49 -6.81
C ILE A 280 -6.25 9.85 -6.88
N THR A 281 -6.82 9.75 -8.08
CA THR A 281 -8.25 10.03 -8.30
C THR A 281 -9.11 8.78 -8.07
N TYR A 282 -10.41 8.98 -7.82
CA TYR A 282 -11.36 7.88 -7.68
C TYR A 282 -11.39 6.99 -8.93
N SER A 283 -11.41 7.59 -10.12
CA SER A 283 -11.38 6.85 -11.38
C SER A 283 -10.13 5.96 -11.50
N ALA A 284 -8.95 6.46 -11.16
CA ALA A 284 -7.72 5.67 -11.16
C ALA A 284 -7.72 4.55 -10.11
N LEU A 285 -8.39 4.76 -8.96
CA LEU A 285 -8.56 3.72 -7.94
C LEU A 285 -9.48 2.59 -8.40
N THR A 286 -10.48 2.91 -9.21
CA THR A 286 -11.52 1.95 -9.63
C THR A 286 -11.27 1.32 -11.00
N GLN A 287 -10.30 1.83 -11.78
CA GLN A 287 -9.88 1.18 -13.03
C GLN A 287 -9.24 -0.18 -12.72
N SER A 288 -9.61 -1.21 -13.49
CA SER A 288 -8.95 -2.51 -13.41
C SER A 288 -7.55 -2.41 -14.05
N SER A 289 -6.55 -2.98 -13.41
CA SER A 289 -5.15 -3.06 -13.91
C SER A 289 -5.02 -3.75 -15.29
N ALA A 290 -6.08 -4.37 -15.79
CA ALA A 290 -6.11 -5.04 -17.10
C ALA A 290 -6.02 -4.07 -18.31
N ARG A 291 -6.07 -2.73 -18.11
CA ARG A 291 -5.98 -1.75 -19.22
C ARG A 291 -4.59 -1.17 -19.47
N SER A 292 -3.57 -1.53 -18.71
CA SER A 292 -2.23 -0.92 -18.84
C SER A 292 -1.26 -1.65 -19.77
N ILE A 293 -1.66 -2.75 -20.43
CA ILE A 293 -0.84 -3.42 -21.44
C ILE A 293 -1.62 -3.42 -22.77
N ARG A 294 -1.70 -2.25 -23.41
CA ARG A 294 -1.82 -2.23 -24.87
C ARG A 294 -0.38 -2.35 -25.41
N PRO A 295 -0.02 -3.45 -26.14
CA PRO A 295 1.25 -3.49 -26.84
C PRO A 295 1.22 -2.35 -27.85
N THR A 296 2.22 -1.49 -27.80
CA THR A 296 2.49 -0.50 -28.83
C THR A 296 2.60 -1.28 -30.14
N ARG A 297 1.71 -1.02 -31.11
CA ARG A 297 1.81 -1.56 -32.46
C ARG A 297 3.18 -1.13 -33.01
N VAL A 298 4.12 -2.04 -33.05
CA VAL A 298 5.34 -1.88 -33.84
C VAL A 298 4.89 -1.81 -35.29
N ALA A 299 5.09 -0.66 -35.91
CA ALA A 299 4.87 -0.48 -37.33
C ALA A 299 5.75 -1.49 -38.05
N ARG A 300 5.14 -2.44 -38.79
CA ARG A 300 5.85 -3.30 -39.73
C ARG A 300 6.33 -2.40 -40.88
N THR A 301 7.59 -2.04 -40.86
CA THR A 301 8.28 -1.53 -42.02
C THR A 301 8.31 -2.64 -43.06
N ALA A 302 7.61 -2.45 -44.18
CA ALA A 302 7.68 -3.31 -45.34
C ALA A 302 9.10 -3.22 -45.93
N VAL A 303 9.78 -4.34 -46.01
CA VAL A 303 11.02 -4.49 -46.78
C VAL A 303 10.63 -4.58 -48.23
N PRO A 304 11.16 -3.76 -49.16
CA PRO A 304 10.91 -3.93 -50.59
C PRO A 304 11.65 -5.18 -51.11
N VAL A 305 10.89 -6.05 -51.72
CA VAL A 305 11.47 -7.16 -52.56
C VAL A 305 11.98 -6.54 -53.83
N VAL A 306 13.29 -6.62 -54.05
CA VAL A 306 13.94 -6.30 -55.34
C VAL A 306 13.86 -7.56 -56.17
N SER A 307 13.24 -7.44 -57.32
CA SER A 307 13.20 -8.42 -58.42
C SER A 307 14.54 -8.58 -59.09
#